data_219e0af57160e364bb0f8f97b2869a77
#
_entry.id   219e0af57160e364bb0f8f97b2869a77
#
_cell.length_a   1.000
_cell.length_b   1.000
_cell.length_c   1.000
_cell.angle_alpha   90.00
_cell.angle_beta   90.00
_cell.angle_gamma   90.00
#
_symmetry.space_group_name_H-M   'P 1'
#
loop_
_entity.id
_entity.type
_entity.pdbx_description
1 polymer ?
#
loop_
_entity_poly.entity_id
_entity_poly.type
_entity_poly.pdbx_seq_one_letter_code
_entity_poly.pdbx_strand_id
1 'polypeptide(L)'
;MRLGFIGTGKIASSVITGICNSKISFQKILISRRNKNIARNLEKKFKKVYIAKSNQEIVDKCNWIFLAVTPKIGKQILPKLKFSSNQKVISFIATINLAQLKKTLGKKVKIIRAIPLPPI
;
A
#
# COMPACT_ATOMS: atom_id res chain seq x y z
N MET A 1 -14.48 1.81 4.29
CA MET A 1 -13.35 1.44 3.43
C MET A 1 -12.06 1.58 4.22
N ARG A 2 -11.27 0.55 4.25
CA ARG A 2 -9.96 0.54 4.91
C ARG A 2 -8.87 0.48 3.87
N LEU A 3 -7.91 1.36 3.98
CA LEU A 3 -6.80 1.48 3.04
C LEU A 3 -5.52 0.96 3.70
N GLY A 4 -4.70 0.24 2.92
CA GLY A 4 -3.42 -0.25 3.40
C GLY A 4 -2.30 0.15 2.47
N PHE A 5 -1.15 0.51 3.04
CA PHE A 5 0.04 0.86 2.25
C PHE A 5 1.19 -0.04 2.66
N ILE A 6 1.65 -0.84 1.74
CA ILE A 6 2.86 -1.63 1.91
C ILE A 6 4.01 -0.81 1.32
N GLY A 7 4.87 -0.32 2.20
CA GLY A 7 5.90 0.66 1.89
C GLY A 7 5.51 2.05 2.40
N THR A 8 6.46 2.71 3.06
CA THR A 8 6.24 4.05 3.64
C THR A 8 7.32 5.02 3.19
N GLY A 9 7.64 5.00 1.88
CA GLY A 9 8.53 5.96 1.27
C GLY A 9 7.83 7.26 0.91
N LYS A 10 8.50 8.09 0.11
CA LYS A 10 7.98 9.40 -0.30
C LYS A 10 6.66 9.32 -1.07
N ILE A 11 6.53 8.34 -1.97
CA ILE A 11 5.31 8.17 -2.78
C ILE A 11 4.13 7.84 -1.88
N ALA A 12 4.29 6.86 -0.99
CA ALA A 12 3.25 6.48 -0.04
C ALA A 12 2.86 7.65 0.85
N SER A 13 3.85 8.37 1.39
CA SER A 13 3.62 9.54 2.23
C SER A 13 2.82 10.62 1.51
N SER A 14 3.16 10.91 0.25
CA SER A 14 2.45 11.90 -0.55
C SER A 14 1.01 11.49 -0.83
N VAL A 15 0.79 10.23 -1.18
CA VAL A 15 -0.56 9.72 -1.47
C VAL A 15 -1.42 9.71 -0.21
N ILE A 16 -0.88 9.26 0.92
CA ILE A 16 -1.59 9.25 2.21
C ILE A 16 -1.98 10.67 2.60
N THR A 17 -1.05 11.61 2.50
CA THR A 17 -1.30 13.02 2.82
C THR A 17 -2.41 13.58 1.92
N GLY A 18 -2.37 13.28 0.63
CA GLY A 18 -3.40 13.70 -0.30
C GLY A 18 -4.77 13.14 0.05
N ILE A 19 -4.85 11.86 0.38
CA ILE A 19 -6.11 11.21 0.76
C ILE A 19 -6.65 11.82 2.06
N CYS A 20 -5.80 11.99 3.07
CA CYS A 20 -6.22 12.54 4.37
C CYS A 20 -6.70 13.98 4.27
N ASN A 21 -6.15 14.75 3.35
CA ASN A 21 -6.53 16.14 3.12
C ASN A 21 -7.66 16.30 2.09
N SER A 22 -8.16 15.21 1.54
CA SER A 22 -9.23 15.21 0.55
C SER A 22 -10.59 14.98 1.19
N LYS A 23 -11.63 14.97 0.35
CA LYS A 23 -12.99 14.63 0.77
C LYS A 23 -13.29 13.13 0.70
N ILE A 24 -12.29 12.31 0.39
CA ILE A 24 -12.47 10.85 0.33
C ILE A 24 -12.81 10.33 1.71
N SER A 25 -13.89 9.57 1.79
CA SER A 25 -14.33 8.96 3.04
C SER A 25 -13.67 7.59 3.20
N PHE A 26 -13.03 7.38 4.35
CA PHE A 26 -12.42 6.10 4.70
C PHE A 26 -12.42 5.92 6.21
N GLN A 27 -12.35 4.67 6.66
CA GLN A 27 -12.38 4.35 8.09
C GLN A 27 -11.00 4.51 8.72
N LYS A 28 -9.99 3.91 8.10
CA LYS A 28 -8.60 4.01 8.57
C LYS A 28 -7.61 3.63 7.47
N ILE A 29 -6.37 4.01 7.69
CA ILE A 29 -5.24 3.66 6.85
C ILE A 29 -4.23 2.90 7.70
N LEU A 30 -3.87 1.68 7.29
CA LEU A 30 -2.79 0.92 7.89
C LEU A 30 -1.54 1.05 7.03
N ILE A 31 -0.41 1.31 7.68
CA ILE A 31 0.86 1.51 6.99
C ILE A 31 1.93 0.56 7.50
N SER A 32 2.88 0.23 6.66
CA SER A 32 3.98 -0.65 7.02
C SER A 32 4.98 0.04 7.96
N ARG A 33 5.73 -0.77 8.70
CA ARG A 33 6.68 -0.31 9.71
C ARG A 33 8.06 0.03 9.15
N ARG A 34 8.31 -0.28 7.90
CA ARG A 34 9.67 -0.33 7.36
C ARG A 34 10.44 0.98 7.48
N ASN A 35 9.82 2.10 7.17
CA ASN A 35 10.45 3.42 7.35
C ASN A 35 9.87 4.06 8.60
N LYS A 36 10.51 3.80 9.74
CA LYS A 36 9.98 4.19 11.06
C LYS A 36 9.73 5.68 11.19
N ASN A 37 10.63 6.52 10.69
CA ASN A 37 10.49 7.97 10.84
C ASN A 37 9.27 8.50 10.07
N ILE A 38 9.12 8.09 8.81
CA ILE A 38 7.98 8.48 8.00
C ILE A 38 6.69 7.91 8.56
N ALA A 39 6.70 6.64 8.95
CA ALA A 39 5.52 5.98 9.51
C ALA A 39 5.04 6.69 10.79
N ARG A 40 5.95 7.00 11.71
CA ARG A 40 5.59 7.70 12.95
C ARG A 40 5.07 9.11 12.70
N ASN A 41 5.66 9.83 11.75
CA ASN A 41 5.20 11.16 11.39
C ASN A 41 3.78 11.13 10.83
N LEU A 42 3.47 10.17 9.97
CA LEU A 42 2.13 10.00 9.41
C LEU A 42 1.12 9.64 10.49
N GLU A 43 1.48 8.73 11.39
CA GLU A 43 0.60 8.31 12.49
C GLU A 43 0.31 9.47 13.44
N LYS A 44 1.30 10.31 13.75
CA LYS A 44 1.10 11.50 14.59
C LYS A 44 0.27 12.57 13.90
N LYS A 45 0.48 12.76 12.60
CA LYS A 45 -0.16 13.84 11.84
C LYS A 45 -1.62 13.57 11.54
N PHE A 46 -1.98 12.31 11.30
CA PHE A 46 -3.32 11.93 10.89
C PHE A 46 -3.93 10.90 11.86
N LYS A 47 -5.08 11.24 12.43
CA LYS A 47 -5.74 10.39 13.43
C LYS A 47 -6.12 9.01 12.92
N LYS A 48 -6.44 8.88 11.63
CA LYS A 48 -6.90 7.63 11.05
C LYS A 48 -5.78 6.77 10.48
N VAL A 49 -4.52 7.18 10.64
CA VAL A 49 -3.36 6.43 10.18
C VAL A 49 -2.75 5.64 11.33
N TYR A 50 -2.55 4.35 11.13
CA TYR A 50 -2.02 3.43 12.14
C TYR A 50 -0.90 2.59 11.54
N ILE A 51 0.15 2.38 12.32
CA ILE A 51 1.26 1.50 11.93
C ILE A 51 0.85 0.05 12.18
N ALA A 52 0.87 -0.79 11.15
CA ALA A 52 0.55 -2.21 11.27
C ALA A 52 1.70 -2.99 11.90
N LYS A 53 1.38 -4.12 12.48
CA LYS A 53 2.37 -5.04 13.06
C LYS A 53 3.18 -5.76 11.99
N SER A 54 2.57 -6.02 10.83
CA SER A 54 3.19 -6.74 9.72
C SER A 54 2.48 -6.37 8.42
N ASN A 55 3.12 -6.71 7.30
CA ASN A 55 2.49 -6.55 5.98
C ASN A 55 1.27 -7.45 5.83
N GLN A 56 1.30 -8.65 6.42
CA GLN A 56 0.14 -9.54 6.36
C GLN A 56 -1.06 -8.97 7.10
N GLU A 57 -0.86 -8.26 8.20
CA GLU A 57 -1.96 -7.57 8.89
C GLU A 57 -2.61 -6.54 7.97
N ILE A 58 -1.81 -5.80 7.20
CA ILE A 58 -2.35 -4.86 6.24
C ILE A 58 -3.23 -5.57 5.22
N VAL A 59 -2.74 -6.68 4.66
CA VAL A 59 -3.51 -7.48 3.70
C VAL A 59 -4.80 -8.00 4.32
N ASP A 60 -4.73 -8.52 5.54
CA ASP A 60 -5.88 -9.13 6.20
C ASP A 60 -6.98 -8.13 6.53
N LYS A 61 -6.62 -6.90 6.88
CA LYS A 61 -7.57 -5.91 7.41
C LYS A 61 -8.03 -4.85 6.43
N CYS A 62 -7.42 -4.75 5.26
CA CYS A 62 -7.69 -3.67 4.32
C CYS A 62 -8.41 -4.15 3.07
N ASN A 63 -9.28 -3.28 2.53
CA ASN A 63 -10.03 -3.54 1.29
C ASN A 63 -9.22 -3.13 0.06
N TRP A 64 -8.49 -2.02 0.20
CA TRP A 64 -7.64 -1.46 -0.83
C TRP A 64 -6.20 -1.48 -0.35
N ILE A 65 -5.31 -2.08 -1.12
CA ILE A 65 -3.90 -2.22 -0.73
C ILE A 65 -3.03 -1.58 -1.79
N PHE A 66 -2.23 -0.60 -1.36
CA PHE A 66 -1.31 0.12 -2.23
C PHE A 66 0.09 -0.46 -2.05
N LEU A 67 0.70 -0.88 -3.15
CA LEU A 67 2.07 -1.40 -3.13
C LEU A 67 3.02 -0.26 -3.51
N ALA A 68 3.75 0.23 -2.52
CA ALA A 68 4.63 1.39 -2.68
C ALA A 68 6.05 1.09 -2.21
N VAL A 69 6.56 -0.07 -2.59
CA VAL A 69 7.93 -0.50 -2.31
C VAL A 69 8.75 -0.48 -3.60
N THR A 70 10.08 -0.54 -3.46
CA THR A 70 10.94 -0.71 -4.62
C THR A 70 10.73 -2.08 -5.26
N PRO A 71 11.06 -2.26 -6.55
CA PRO A 71 10.90 -3.57 -7.21
C PRO A 71 11.66 -4.68 -6.49
N LYS A 72 12.86 -4.41 -6.02
CA LYS A 72 13.67 -5.38 -5.29
C LYS A 72 12.95 -5.89 -4.05
N ILE A 73 12.43 -4.96 -3.25
CA ILE A 73 11.69 -5.31 -2.02
C ILE A 73 10.38 -5.99 -2.37
N GLY A 74 9.67 -5.51 -3.39
CA GLY A 74 8.43 -6.14 -3.84
C GLY A 74 8.62 -7.60 -4.18
N LYS A 75 9.67 -7.93 -4.92
CA LYS A 75 9.98 -9.33 -5.26
C LYS A 75 10.29 -10.19 -4.05
N GLN A 76 10.82 -9.59 -2.98
CA GLN A 76 11.14 -10.31 -1.75
C GLN A 76 9.90 -10.56 -0.88
N ILE A 77 9.02 -9.57 -0.76
CA ILE A 77 7.93 -9.65 0.23
C ILE A 77 6.60 -10.14 -0.35
N LEU A 78 6.28 -9.80 -1.61
CA LEU A 78 4.97 -10.14 -2.17
C LEU A 78 4.68 -11.64 -2.25
N PRO A 79 5.63 -12.51 -2.61
CA PRO A 79 5.36 -13.95 -2.63
C PRO A 79 4.99 -14.54 -1.27
N LYS A 80 5.35 -13.87 -0.18
CA LYS A 80 5.07 -14.33 1.18
C LYS A 80 3.71 -13.89 1.70
N LEU A 81 3.04 -12.98 1.00
CA LEU A 81 1.76 -12.43 1.41
C LEU A 81 0.61 -13.22 0.78
N LYS A 82 -0.46 -13.39 1.56
CA LYS A 82 -1.66 -14.09 1.10
C LYS A 82 -2.78 -13.09 0.96
N PHE A 83 -3.21 -12.85 -0.26
CA PHE A 83 -4.31 -11.93 -0.59
C PHE A 83 -5.60 -12.70 -0.76
N SER A 84 -6.73 -12.06 -0.47
CA SER A 84 -8.05 -12.63 -0.70
C SER A 84 -8.65 -12.11 -2.00
N SER A 85 -9.65 -12.83 -2.53
CA SER A 85 -10.27 -12.52 -3.82
C SER A 85 -11.04 -11.19 -3.85
N ASN A 86 -11.42 -10.67 -2.68
CA ASN A 86 -12.24 -9.46 -2.60
C ASN A 86 -11.40 -8.17 -2.47
N GLN A 87 -10.10 -8.30 -2.51
CA GLN A 87 -9.21 -7.16 -2.32
C GLN A 87 -8.88 -6.51 -3.64
N LYS A 88 -8.68 -5.20 -3.57
CA LYS A 88 -8.23 -4.40 -4.69
C LYS A 88 -6.82 -3.92 -4.40
N VAL A 89 -5.91 -4.15 -5.34
CA VAL A 89 -4.50 -3.80 -5.19
C VAL A 89 -4.15 -2.74 -6.22
N ILE A 90 -3.54 -1.66 -5.74
CA ILE A 90 -3.01 -0.61 -6.61
C ILE A 90 -1.49 -0.65 -6.48
N SER A 91 -0.80 -0.97 -7.57
CA SER A 91 0.65 -1.07 -7.56
C SER A 91 1.29 0.19 -8.13
N PHE A 92 2.19 0.78 -7.35
CA PHE A 92 3.06 1.86 -7.79
C PHE A 92 4.44 1.35 -8.22
N ILE A 93 4.61 0.04 -8.30
CA ILE A 93 5.91 -0.58 -8.65
C ILE A 93 6.06 -0.58 -10.16
N ALA A 94 6.91 0.31 -10.68
CA ALA A 94 7.00 0.58 -12.12
C ALA A 94 7.47 -0.62 -12.95
N THR A 95 8.40 -1.43 -12.43
CA THR A 95 9.05 -2.48 -13.20
C THR A 95 8.44 -3.88 -13.02
N ILE A 96 7.43 -4.02 -12.18
CA ILE A 96 6.70 -5.28 -12.05
C ILE A 96 5.40 -5.14 -12.84
N ASN A 97 5.28 -5.89 -13.93
CA ASN A 97 4.13 -5.76 -14.81
C ASN A 97 2.89 -6.49 -14.25
N LEU A 98 1.75 -6.26 -14.88
CA LEU A 98 0.48 -6.82 -14.43
C LEU A 98 0.47 -8.34 -14.40
N ALA A 99 1.07 -8.98 -15.41
CA ALA A 99 1.12 -10.45 -15.49
C ALA A 99 1.92 -11.03 -14.31
N GLN A 100 3.06 -10.41 -13.99
CA GLN A 100 3.88 -10.83 -12.85
C GLN A 100 3.13 -10.64 -11.52
N LEU A 101 2.42 -9.53 -11.37
CA LEU A 101 1.61 -9.29 -10.18
C LEU A 101 0.48 -10.30 -10.03
N LYS A 102 -0.23 -10.61 -11.10
CA LYS A 102 -1.30 -11.61 -11.08
C LYS A 102 -0.79 -12.99 -10.72
N LYS A 103 0.39 -13.35 -11.24
CA LYS A 103 1.02 -14.63 -10.90
C LYS A 103 1.39 -14.71 -9.42
N THR A 104 1.89 -13.61 -8.86
CA THR A 104 2.36 -13.55 -7.48
C THR A 104 1.21 -13.45 -6.48
N LEU A 105 0.23 -12.58 -6.74
CA LEU A 105 -0.84 -12.27 -5.79
C LEU A 105 -2.07 -13.16 -5.96
N GLY A 106 -2.23 -13.82 -7.10
CA GLY A 106 -3.39 -14.64 -7.40
C GLY A 106 -4.28 -14.00 -8.46
N LYS A 107 -4.91 -14.85 -9.26
CA LYS A 107 -5.72 -14.41 -10.42
C LYS A 107 -7.01 -13.70 -10.02
N LYS A 108 -7.51 -13.97 -8.81
CA LYS A 108 -8.80 -13.43 -8.34
C LYS A 108 -8.67 -12.04 -7.72
N VAL A 109 -7.47 -11.58 -7.42
CA VAL A 109 -7.22 -10.25 -6.87
C VAL A 109 -7.32 -9.23 -8.00
N LYS A 110 -8.07 -8.17 -7.77
CA LYS A 110 -8.16 -7.07 -8.74
C LYS A 110 -6.94 -6.17 -8.59
N ILE A 111 -6.19 -6.04 -9.68
CA ILE A 111 -4.92 -5.30 -9.66
C ILE A 111 -4.97 -4.16 -10.67
N ILE A 112 -4.61 -2.97 -10.20
CA ILE A 112 -4.46 -1.78 -11.03
C ILE A 112 -3.02 -1.29 -10.86
N ARG A 113 -2.36 -1.02 -11.97
CA ARG A 113 -1.05 -0.36 -11.94
C ARG A 113 -1.22 1.13 -12.13
N ALA A 114 -0.64 1.89 -11.23
CA ALA A 114 -0.64 3.34 -11.30
C ALA A 114 0.76 3.83 -10.99
N ILE A 115 1.35 4.64 -11.87
CA ILE A 115 2.69 5.17 -11.65
C ILE A 115 2.55 6.66 -11.39
N PRO A 116 2.68 7.09 -10.12
CA PRO A 116 2.58 8.51 -9.81
C PRO A 116 3.73 9.26 -10.46
N LEU A 117 3.43 10.38 -11.07
CA LEU A 117 4.47 11.24 -11.60
C LEU A 117 5.13 11.99 -10.43
N PRO A 118 6.46 12.09 -10.42
CA PRO A 118 7.11 12.89 -9.39
C PRO A 118 6.70 14.35 -9.51
N PRO A 119 6.62 15.08 -8.39
CA PRO A 119 6.35 16.50 -8.43
C PRO A 119 7.44 17.23 -9.23
N ILE A 120 7.03 18.14 -10.05
CA ILE A 120 7.93 18.96 -10.87
C ILE A 120 8.60 20.01 -9.98
#